data_64a163eb01e608190d9e7ce0b60b323b
#
_entry.id   64a163eb01e608190d9e7ce0b60b323b
#
_cell.length_a   1.000
_cell.length_b   1.000
_cell.length_c   1.000
_cell.angle_alpha   90.00
_cell.angle_beta   90.00
_cell.angle_gamma   90.00
#
_symmetry.space_group_name_H-M   'P 1'
#
loop_
_entity.id
_entity.type
_entity.pdbx_description
1 polymer ?
#
loop_
_entity_poly.entity_id
_entity_poly.type
_entity_poly.pdbx_seq_one_letter_code
_entity_poly.pdbx_strand_id
1 'polypeptide(L)'
;MVNYILKRIGYIALSLFLIISATFFLMQAAPGSPFASERKMTPAIEEQMIEAYGLNDPIHEQYITYVVNSLTFDFGPSFKFVGQEVMDIILRSFPYSLVLGLEAVFIAIGFGVLLGVFAALKHNRFGDYTAMIIAVMGISVPSFIMATILQYIFAFKLEMFSVARMESFSDTILPAIALATTPLAFIARLMRSSMLDVLSSDYIKTAKSKGMSQRIVTYKHGLRNALLPVISYMGPLVAGILTGSFIIEQIFGIPGLGSEFVTSITNRDYTVIMGTTVFYSVILLVSILIVDLIYGIVDPRIKLVAKGGGK
;
A
#
# COMPACT_ATOMS: atom_id res chain seq x y z
N MET A 1 -7.18 26.51 0.68
CA MET A 1 -6.24 25.45 1.10
C MET A 1 -6.48 25.02 2.54
N VAL A 2 -6.44 25.94 3.54
CA VAL A 2 -6.63 25.60 4.96
C VAL A 2 -7.92 24.81 5.21
N ASN A 3 -9.08 25.31 4.75
CA ASN A 3 -10.36 24.60 4.91
C ASN A 3 -10.41 23.23 4.23
N TYR A 4 -9.68 23.03 3.13
CA TYR A 4 -9.56 21.73 2.48
C TYR A 4 -8.77 20.75 3.35
N ILE A 5 -7.61 21.20 3.87
CA ILE A 5 -6.76 20.39 4.75
C ILE A 5 -7.51 20.04 6.05
N LEU A 6 -8.17 21.01 6.68
CA LEU A 6 -8.96 20.76 7.88
C LEU A 6 -10.08 19.75 7.68
N LYS A 7 -10.82 19.83 6.56
CA LYS A 7 -11.83 18.81 6.20
C LYS A 7 -11.21 17.43 6.02
N ARG A 8 -10.05 17.34 5.36
CA ARG A 8 -9.34 16.06 5.17
C ARG A 8 -8.87 15.46 6.48
N ILE A 9 -8.29 16.28 7.37
CA ILE A 9 -7.91 15.83 8.72
C ILE A 9 -9.15 15.35 9.49
N GLY A 10 -10.29 16.07 9.39
CA GLY A 10 -11.53 15.62 10.00
C GLY A 10 -12.02 14.26 9.47
N TYR A 11 -11.94 14.03 8.17
CA TYR A 11 -12.29 12.72 7.58
C TYR A 11 -11.32 11.63 8.01
N ILE A 12 -10.02 11.93 8.10
CA ILE A 12 -9.01 11.00 8.59
C ILE A 12 -9.29 10.61 10.04
N ALA A 13 -9.54 11.60 10.90
CA ALA A 13 -9.87 11.35 12.31
C ALA A 13 -11.13 10.51 12.47
N LEU A 14 -12.19 10.84 11.71
CA LEU A 14 -13.43 10.04 11.70
C LEU A 14 -13.19 8.61 11.19
N SER A 15 -12.46 8.46 10.09
CA SER A 15 -12.15 7.13 9.53
C SER A 15 -11.33 6.30 10.50
N LEU A 16 -10.31 6.89 11.12
CA LEU A 16 -9.48 6.21 12.10
C LEU A 16 -10.30 5.78 13.33
N PHE A 17 -11.16 6.67 13.85
CA PHE A 17 -12.06 6.34 14.93
C PHE A 17 -12.99 5.16 14.59
N LEU A 18 -13.58 5.18 13.39
CA LEU A 18 -14.45 4.07 12.92
C LEU A 18 -13.68 2.76 12.78
N ILE A 19 -12.44 2.80 12.28
CA ILE A 19 -11.59 1.61 12.13
C ILE A 19 -11.21 1.05 13.52
N ILE A 20 -10.76 1.90 14.43
CA ILE A 20 -10.44 1.50 15.82
C ILE A 20 -11.66 0.83 16.46
N SER A 21 -12.84 1.47 16.38
CA SER A 21 -14.08 0.93 16.93
C SER A 21 -14.46 -0.40 16.29
N ALA A 22 -14.45 -0.47 14.96
CA ALA A 22 -14.78 -1.70 14.24
C ALA A 22 -13.82 -2.85 14.60
N THR A 23 -12.52 -2.55 14.67
CA THR A 23 -11.50 -3.54 15.03
C THR A 23 -11.74 -4.10 16.42
N PHE A 24 -12.02 -3.26 17.40
CA PHE A 24 -12.36 -3.69 18.76
C PHE A 24 -13.57 -4.62 18.79
N PHE A 25 -14.69 -4.19 18.22
CA PHE A 25 -15.91 -5.00 18.26
C PHE A 25 -15.81 -6.28 17.44
N LEU A 26 -15.06 -6.30 16.34
CA LEU A 26 -14.78 -7.52 15.57
C LEU A 26 -13.93 -8.50 16.37
N MET A 27 -12.92 -8.02 17.09
CA MET A 27 -12.10 -8.89 17.96
C MET A 27 -12.91 -9.43 19.13
N GLN A 28 -13.77 -8.61 19.73
CA GLN A 28 -14.66 -9.03 20.80
C GLN A 28 -15.72 -10.06 20.32
N ALA A 29 -16.17 -9.97 19.07
CA ALA A 29 -17.10 -10.91 18.47
C ALA A 29 -16.42 -12.20 17.96
N ALA A 30 -15.09 -12.24 17.90
CA ALA A 30 -14.36 -13.39 17.39
C ALA A 30 -14.54 -14.60 18.35
N PRO A 31 -14.89 -15.79 17.85
CA PRO A 31 -15.14 -16.94 18.69
C PRO A 31 -13.84 -17.50 19.30
N GLY A 32 -13.88 -17.81 20.57
CA GLY A 32 -12.79 -18.46 21.32
C GLY A 32 -11.96 -17.51 22.18
N SER A 33 -11.26 -18.06 23.17
CA SER A 33 -10.35 -17.31 24.04
C SER A 33 -9.03 -17.01 23.30
N PRO A 34 -8.46 -15.82 23.41
CA PRO A 34 -7.13 -15.52 22.88
C PRO A 34 -6.04 -16.41 23.49
N PHE A 35 -6.30 -16.96 24.67
CA PHE A 35 -5.40 -17.87 25.41
C PHE A 35 -5.65 -19.35 25.11
N ALA A 36 -6.67 -19.71 24.32
CA ALA A 36 -6.91 -21.07 23.88
C ALA A 36 -5.81 -21.53 22.90
N SER A 37 -4.61 -21.75 23.41
CA SER A 37 -3.49 -22.29 22.65
C SER A 37 -3.37 -23.80 22.85
N GLU A 38 -2.66 -24.48 21.92
CA GLU A 38 -2.39 -25.92 21.97
C GLU A 38 -1.61 -26.36 23.21
N ARG A 39 -0.92 -25.46 23.91
CA ARG A 39 -0.33 -25.72 25.22
C ARG A 39 -1.39 -25.46 26.29
N LYS A 40 -1.74 -26.49 27.00
CA LYS A 40 -2.61 -26.43 28.20
C LYS A 40 -1.98 -25.50 29.23
N MET A 41 -2.38 -24.22 29.22
CA MET A 41 -2.12 -23.36 30.37
C MET A 41 -2.87 -23.89 31.56
N THR A 42 -2.28 -23.77 32.74
CA THR A 42 -3.04 -24.07 33.96
C THR A 42 -4.11 -23.00 34.12
N PRO A 43 -5.32 -23.34 34.59
CA PRO A 43 -6.40 -22.36 34.77
C PRO A 43 -5.96 -21.13 35.60
N ALA A 44 -5.07 -21.30 36.56
CA ALA A 44 -4.53 -20.21 37.38
C ALA A 44 -3.69 -19.19 36.54
N ILE A 45 -2.92 -19.66 35.55
CA ILE A 45 -2.13 -18.78 34.70
C ILE A 45 -3.07 -18.04 33.70
N GLU A 46 -4.07 -18.72 33.17
CA GLU A 46 -5.07 -18.09 32.28
C GLU A 46 -5.83 -16.99 33.02
N GLU A 47 -6.27 -17.22 34.25
CA GLU A 47 -6.95 -16.25 35.08
C GLU A 47 -6.09 -15.00 35.36
N GLN A 48 -4.82 -15.21 35.71
CA GLN A 48 -3.85 -14.12 35.92
C GLN A 48 -3.64 -13.29 34.64
N MET A 49 -3.60 -13.93 33.47
CA MET A 49 -3.48 -13.21 32.19
C MET A 49 -4.74 -12.42 31.87
N ILE A 50 -5.92 -13.00 32.06
CA ILE A 50 -7.20 -12.33 31.86
C ILE A 50 -7.30 -11.07 32.75
N GLU A 51 -6.87 -11.18 34.01
CA GLU A 51 -6.84 -10.05 34.94
C GLU A 51 -5.79 -9.02 34.56
N ALA A 52 -4.57 -9.42 34.19
CA ALA A 52 -3.49 -8.53 33.79
C ALA A 52 -3.79 -7.70 32.54
N TYR A 53 -4.59 -8.25 31.62
CA TYR A 53 -5.02 -7.56 30.39
C TYR A 53 -6.40 -6.88 30.51
N GLY A 54 -7.00 -6.85 31.71
CA GLY A 54 -8.30 -6.22 31.94
C GLY A 54 -9.45 -6.83 31.15
N LEU A 55 -9.35 -8.11 30.74
CA LEU A 55 -10.39 -8.76 29.94
C LEU A 55 -11.65 -9.10 30.73
N ASN A 56 -11.59 -9.01 32.08
CA ASN A 56 -12.73 -9.11 32.97
C ASN A 56 -13.48 -7.79 33.15
N ASP A 57 -12.90 -6.66 32.71
CA ASP A 57 -13.53 -5.36 32.84
C ASP A 57 -14.79 -5.27 31.97
N PRO A 58 -15.74 -4.40 32.32
CA PRO A 58 -16.90 -4.15 31.47
C PRO A 58 -16.47 -3.71 30.06
N ILE A 59 -17.17 -4.19 29.02
CA ILE A 59 -16.82 -3.94 27.60
C ILE A 59 -16.61 -2.47 27.27
N HIS A 60 -17.35 -1.57 27.90
CA HIS A 60 -17.21 -0.13 27.68
C HIS A 60 -15.89 0.42 28.25
N GLU A 61 -15.39 -0.12 29.35
CA GLU A 61 -14.09 0.27 29.92
C GLU A 61 -12.94 -0.26 29.06
N GLN A 62 -13.00 -1.53 28.64
CA GLN A 62 -12.05 -2.10 27.66
C GLN A 62 -12.00 -1.27 26.38
N TYR A 63 -13.17 -0.87 25.85
CA TYR A 63 -13.27 -0.07 24.64
C TYR A 63 -12.63 1.32 24.81
N ILE A 64 -12.95 2.04 25.91
CA ILE A 64 -12.38 3.36 26.17
C ILE A 64 -10.85 3.25 26.30
N THR A 65 -10.36 2.31 27.08
CA THR A 65 -8.93 2.05 27.25
C THR A 65 -8.25 1.76 25.91
N TYR A 66 -8.84 0.91 25.08
CA TYR A 66 -8.30 0.61 23.76
C TYR A 66 -8.27 1.84 22.83
N VAL A 67 -9.33 2.65 22.82
CA VAL A 67 -9.37 3.88 22.01
C VAL A 67 -8.29 4.85 22.46
N VAL A 68 -8.15 5.10 23.76
CA VAL A 68 -7.15 6.01 24.31
C VAL A 68 -5.73 5.52 24.01
N ASN A 69 -5.46 4.26 24.25
CA ASN A 69 -4.15 3.65 24.01
C ASN A 69 -3.81 3.62 22.50
N SER A 70 -4.80 3.41 21.62
CA SER A 70 -4.59 3.50 20.17
C SER A 70 -4.14 4.87 19.71
N LEU A 71 -4.60 5.96 20.37
CA LEU A 71 -4.19 7.32 20.04
C LEU A 71 -2.75 7.64 20.46
N THR A 72 -2.21 6.93 21.44
CA THR A 72 -0.82 7.05 21.91
C THR A 72 0.10 5.98 21.33
N PHE A 73 -0.42 5.09 20.48
CA PHE A 73 0.29 3.92 19.94
C PHE A 73 0.79 2.97 21.04
N ASP A 74 0.12 2.95 22.16
CA ASP A 74 0.36 2.01 23.25
C ASP A 74 -0.63 0.84 23.14
N PHE A 75 -0.24 -0.20 22.40
CA PHE A 75 -1.09 -1.38 22.17
C PHE A 75 -0.90 -2.46 23.22
N GLY A 76 -0.02 -2.22 24.20
CA GLY A 76 0.32 -3.18 25.24
C GLY A 76 1.16 -4.37 24.77
N PRO A 77 1.38 -5.35 25.64
CA PRO A 77 2.16 -6.53 25.32
C PRO A 77 1.39 -7.52 24.44
N SER A 78 2.15 -8.30 23.64
CA SER A 78 1.62 -9.40 22.83
C SER A 78 1.07 -10.51 23.71
N PHE A 79 -0.07 -11.08 23.35
CA PHE A 79 -0.65 -12.26 24.04
C PHE A 79 0.15 -13.54 23.82
N LYS A 80 0.96 -13.61 22.78
CA LYS A 80 1.71 -14.82 22.39
C LYS A 80 3.21 -14.71 22.64
N PHE A 81 3.78 -13.54 22.43
CA PHE A 81 5.21 -13.31 22.59
C PHE A 81 5.47 -12.65 23.95
N VAL A 82 5.63 -13.49 24.99
CA VAL A 82 5.84 -13.01 26.36
C VAL A 82 7.01 -12.03 26.42
N GLY A 83 6.75 -10.85 27.00
CA GLY A 83 7.75 -9.81 27.17
C GLY A 83 8.05 -8.97 25.93
N GLN A 84 7.25 -9.09 24.86
CA GLN A 84 7.33 -8.22 23.70
C GLN A 84 6.13 -7.28 23.63
N GLU A 85 6.42 -5.99 23.50
CA GLU A 85 5.41 -4.98 23.24
C GLU A 85 4.99 -5.03 21.76
N VAL A 86 3.70 -4.81 21.50
CA VAL A 86 3.16 -4.79 20.12
C VAL A 86 3.86 -3.74 19.27
N MET A 87 4.17 -2.58 19.84
CA MET A 87 4.86 -1.52 19.12
C MET A 87 6.28 -1.90 18.72
N ASP A 88 6.99 -2.69 19.53
CA ASP A 88 8.32 -3.20 19.20
C ASP A 88 8.26 -4.19 18.03
N ILE A 89 7.24 -5.04 17.98
CA ILE A 89 6.99 -5.95 16.86
C ILE A 89 6.75 -5.13 15.57
N ILE A 90 5.90 -4.10 15.65
CA ILE A 90 5.60 -3.22 14.53
C ILE A 90 6.86 -2.50 14.04
N LEU A 91 7.59 -1.86 14.93
CA LEU A 91 8.78 -1.08 14.57
C LEU A 91 9.92 -1.93 14.01
N ARG A 92 10.03 -3.18 14.45
CA ARG A 92 11.01 -4.14 13.93
C ARG A 92 10.65 -4.60 12.51
N SER A 93 9.36 -4.84 12.22
CA SER A 93 8.92 -5.46 10.98
C SER A 93 8.53 -4.45 9.89
N PHE A 94 8.03 -3.27 10.26
CA PHE A 94 7.58 -2.24 9.32
C PHE A 94 8.67 -1.73 8.37
N PRO A 95 9.93 -1.50 8.76
CA PRO A 95 10.98 -1.06 7.83
C PRO A 95 11.16 -1.99 6.62
N TYR A 96 11.01 -3.29 6.79
CA TYR A 96 11.10 -4.25 5.70
C TYR A 96 9.96 -4.09 4.68
N SER A 97 8.72 -4.00 5.16
CA SER A 97 7.57 -3.75 4.30
C SER A 97 7.64 -2.37 3.63
N LEU A 98 8.15 -1.35 4.34
CA LEU A 98 8.30 0.00 3.81
C LEU A 98 9.31 0.04 2.66
N VAL A 99 10.50 -0.55 2.83
CA VAL A 99 11.52 -0.63 1.77
C VAL A 99 10.98 -1.34 0.56
N LEU A 100 10.40 -2.53 0.76
CA LEU A 100 9.79 -3.33 -0.31
C LEU A 100 8.68 -2.55 -1.04
N GLY A 101 7.81 -1.89 -0.29
CA GLY A 101 6.72 -1.10 -0.83
C GLY A 101 7.21 0.10 -1.64
N LEU A 102 8.21 0.85 -1.14
CA LEU A 102 8.78 2.00 -1.86
C LEU A 102 9.47 1.56 -3.16
N GLU A 103 10.23 0.48 -3.15
CA GLU A 103 10.83 -0.09 -4.36
C GLU A 103 9.78 -0.50 -5.38
N ALA A 104 8.73 -1.19 -4.94
CA ALA A 104 7.63 -1.59 -5.82
C ALA A 104 6.90 -0.39 -6.43
N VAL A 105 6.65 0.66 -5.65
CA VAL A 105 6.06 1.93 -6.13
C VAL A 105 6.96 2.58 -7.17
N PHE A 106 8.27 2.66 -6.90
CA PHE A 106 9.24 3.25 -7.82
C PHE A 106 9.29 2.48 -9.15
N ILE A 107 9.34 1.14 -9.09
CA ILE A 107 9.32 0.27 -10.27
C ILE A 107 8.00 0.45 -11.04
N ALA A 108 6.86 0.41 -10.35
CA ALA A 108 5.54 0.51 -10.98
C ALA A 108 5.35 1.84 -11.70
N ILE A 109 5.69 2.95 -11.07
CA ILE A 109 5.54 4.28 -11.65
C ILE A 109 6.58 4.50 -12.76
N GLY A 110 7.86 4.24 -12.47
CA GLY A 110 8.94 4.48 -13.42
C GLY A 110 8.75 3.69 -14.72
N PHE A 111 8.67 2.38 -14.62
CA PHE A 111 8.53 1.53 -15.80
C PHE A 111 7.13 1.58 -16.39
N GLY A 112 6.07 1.75 -15.60
CA GLY A 112 4.71 1.89 -16.09
C GLY A 112 4.53 3.13 -16.95
N VAL A 113 5.02 4.29 -16.50
CA VAL A 113 4.98 5.54 -17.29
C VAL A 113 5.81 5.40 -18.56
N LEU A 114 7.04 4.89 -18.47
CA LEU A 114 7.91 4.70 -19.64
C LEU A 114 7.27 3.78 -20.69
N LEU A 115 6.73 2.64 -20.26
CA LEU A 115 6.06 1.68 -21.14
C LEU A 115 4.80 2.28 -21.79
N GLY A 116 4.00 3.01 -21.01
CA GLY A 116 2.78 3.66 -21.51
C GLY A 116 3.07 4.77 -22.53
N VAL A 117 4.07 5.62 -22.26
CA VAL A 117 4.53 6.64 -23.22
C VAL A 117 5.06 6.00 -24.50
N PHE A 118 5.91 4.96 -24.37
CA PHE A 118 6.43 4.23 -25.52
C PHE A 118 5.31 3.64 -26.37
N ALA A 119 4.32 2.98 -25.75
CA ALA A 119 3.17 2.43 -26.43
C ALA A 119 2.36 3.50 -27.16
N ALA A 120 2.08 4.64 -26.52
CA ALA A 120 1.34 5.75 -27.15
C ALA A 120 2.09 6.34 -28.35
N LEU A 121 3.41 6.52 -28.26
CA LEU A 121 4.23 7.03 -29.37
C LEU A 121 4.35 6.04 -30.54
N LYS A 122 4.16 4.76 -30.28
CA LYS A 122 4.14 3.69 -31.29
C LYS A 122 2.71 3.21 -31.61
N HIS A 123 1.72 4.06 -31.36
CA HIS A 123 0.29 3.75 -31.52
C HIS A 123 -0.01 2.96 -32.80
N ASN A 124 -0.77 1.87 -32.66
CA ASN A 124 -1.14 0.95 -33.74
C ASN A 124 0.05 0.30 -34.49
N ARG A 125 1.24 0.24 -33.87
CA ARG A 125 2.42 -0.47 -34.41
C ARG A 125 2.79 -1.65 -33.52
N PHE A 126 3.68 -2.52 -33.98
CA PHE A 126 4.16 -3.69 -33.25
C PHE A 126 4.60 -3.38 -31.82
N GLY A 127 5.33 -2.26 -31.61
CA GLY A 127 5.77 -1.85 -30.26
C GLY A 127 4.62 -1.51 -29.31
N ASP A 128 3.52 -0.96 -29.81
CA ASP A 128 2.31 -0.70 -29.01
C ASP A 128 1.66 -2.02 -28.56
N TYR A 129 1.41 -2.92 -29.52
CA TYR A 129 0.80 -4.22 -29.21
C TYR A 129 1.64 -5.05 -28.22
N THR A 130 2.97 -5.10 -28.44
CA THR A 130 3.87 -5.82 -27.52
C THR A 130 3.84 -5.24 -26.12
N ALA A 131 3.93 -3.91 -25.97
CA ALA A 131 3.86 -3.25 -24.67
C ALA A 131 2.53 -3.53 -23.96
N MET A 132 1.41 -3.50 -24.72
CA MET A 132 0.09 -3.77 -24.15
C MET A 132 -0.13 -5.25 -23.79
N ILE A 133 0.42 -6.18 -24.57
CA ILE A 133 0.38 -7.62 -24.22
C ILE A 133 1.13 -7.85 -22.90
N ILE A 134 2.35 -7.28 -22.74
CA ILE A 134 3.12 -7.39 -21.51
C ILE A 134 2.32 -6.78 -20.33
N ALA A 135 1.70 -5.61 -20.53
CA ALA A 135 0.87 -5.00 -19.51
C ALA A 135 -0.36 -5.86 -19.16
N VAL A 136 -1.06 -6.43 -20.14
CA VAL A 136 -2.21 -7.31 -19.89
C VAL A 136 -1.79 -8.56 -19.12
N MET A 137 -0.67 -9.17 -19.48
CA MET A 137 -0.11 -10.32 -18.74
C MET A 137 0.15 -9.96 -17.28
N GLY A 138 0.73 -8.78 -17.00
CA GLY A 138 1.00 -8.31 -15.64
C GLY A 138 -0.25 -8.09 -14.79
N ILE A 139 -1.40 -7.80 -15.40
CA ILE A 139 -2.69 -7.70 -14.67
C ILE A 139 -3.36 -9.06 -14.54
N SER A 140 -3.23 -9.92 -15.55
CA SER A 140 -3.93 -11.20 -15.60
C SER A 140 -3.30 -12.25 -14.68
N VAL A 141 -2.00 -12.15 -14.41
CA VAL A 141 -1.29 -13.06 -13.51
C VAL A 141 -1.30 -12.48 -12.10
N PRO A 142 -1.89 -13.17 -11.11
CA PRO A 142 -1.81 -12.74 -9.72
C PRO A 142 -0.36 -12.54 -9.25
N SER A 143 -0.12 -11.50 -8.44
CA SER A 143 1.23 -11.12 -8.01
C SER A 143 1.98 -12.24 -7.29
N PHE A 144 1.30 -13.08 -6.53
CA PHE A 144 1.91 -14.23 -5.84
C PHE A 144 2.36 -15.34 -6.81
N ILE A 145 1.64 -15.56 -7.91
CA ILE A 145 2.08 -16.50 -8.97
C ILE A 145 3.31 -15.90 -9.67
N MET A 146 3.30 -14.60 -9.97
CA MET A 146 4.47 -13.91 -10.53
C MET A 146 5.67 -14.01 -9.59
N ALA A 147 5.47 -13.82 -8.28
CA ALA A 147 6.50 -13.97 -7.26
C ALA A 147 7.14 -15.38 -7.29
N THR A 148 6.31 -16.40 -7.31
CA THR A 148 6.77 -17.81 -7.36
C THR A 148 7.52 -18.10 -8.65
N ILE A 149 7.06 -17.58 -9.81
CA ILE A 149 7.74 -17.75 -11.10
C ILE A 149 9.11 -17.05 -11.08
N LEU A 150 9.17 -15.81 -10.60
CA LEU A 150 10.42 -15.06 -10.50
C LEU A 150 11.40 -15.73 -9.56
N GLN A 151 10.95 -16.17 -8.38
CA GLN A 151 11.77 -16.93 -7.43
C GLN A 151 12.30 -18.23 -8.04
N TYR A 152 11.44 -19.00 -8.71
CA TYR A 152 11.83 -20.27 -9.34
C TYR A 152 12.86 -20.08 -10.45
N ILE A 153 12.65 -19.09 -11.32
CA ILE A 153 13.56 -18.87 -12.47
C ILE A 153 14.86 -18.21 -12.00
N PHE A 154 14.77 -17.08 -11.31
CA PHE A 154 15.95 -16.24 -11.06
C PHE A 154 16.69 -16.61 -9.77
N ALA A 155 16.00 -17.10 -8.74
CA ALA A 155 16.65 -17.52 -7.51
C ALA A 155 17.01 -19.00 -7.51
N PHE A 156 16.11 -19.90 -7.91
CA PHE A 156 16.35 -21.33 -7.83
C PHE A 156 17.09 -21.89 -9.04
N LYS A 157 16.67 -21.56 -10.31
CA LYS A 157 17.32 -22.13 -11.51
C LYS A 157 18.57 -21.40 -11.93
N LEU A 158 18.57 -20.06 -11.89
CA LEU A 158 19.69 -19.24 -12.37
C LEU A 158 20.63 -18.85 -11.24
N GLU A 159 20.26 -19.06 -9.99
CA GLU A 159 21.05 -18.76 -8.78
C GLU A 159 21.56 -17.32 -8.73
N MET A 160 20.81 -16.37 -9.35
CA MET A 160 21.19 -14.96 -9.43
C MET A 160 20.80 -14.19 -8.18
N PHE A 161 19.82 -14.67 -7.41
CA PHE A 161 19.26 -14.05 -6.22
C PHE A 161 19.04 -15.08 -5.12
N SER A 162 18.89 -14.63 -3.88
CA SER A 162 18.53 -15.50 -2.75
C SER A 162 17.11 -16.04 -2.91
N VAL A 163 16.89 -17.30 -2.52
CA VAL A 163 15.56 -17.91 -2.60
C VAL A 163 14.60 -17.31 -1.55
N ALA A 164 15.06 -17.18 -0.30
CA ALA A 164 14.24 -16.70 0.81
C ALA A 164 15.13 -16.14 1.91
N ARG A 165 15.33 -14.84 1.92
CA ARG A 165 15.93 -14.04 3.01
C ARG A 165 15.97 -12.57 2.60
N MET A 166 16.25 -11.70 3.55
CA MET A 166 16.45 -10.26 3.32
C MET A 166 17.68 -9.81 4.13
N GLU A 167 18.86 -10.15 3.64
CA GLU A 167 20.14 -9.76 4.24
C GLU A 167 20.83 -8.66 3.43
N SER A 168 20.47 -8.53 2.15
CA SER A 168 21.07 -7.57 1.24
C SER A 168 20.00 -6.88 0.36
N PHE A 169 20.36 -5.75 -0.22
CA PHE A 169 19.50 -5.03 -1.16
C PHE A 169 19.08 -5.88 -2.37
N SER A 170 19.95 -6.80 -2.82
CA SER A 170 19.60 -7.69 -3.94
C SER A 170 18.42 -8.61 -3.64
N ASP A 171 18.19 -8.91 -2.36
CA ASP A 171 17.12 -9.82 -1.95
C ASP A 171 15.72 -9.18 -2.05
N THR A 172 15.64 -7.83 -2.13
CA THR A 172 14.38 -7.10 -2.29
C THR A 172 13.94 -6.97 -3.74
N ILE A 173 14.83 -7.16 -4.71
CA ILE A 173 14.57 -6.89 -6.13
C ILE A 173 13.43 -7.77 -6.69
N LEU A 174 13.51 -9.09 -6.51
CA LEU A 174 12.49 -10.01 -7.03
C LEU A 174 11.12 -9.78 -6.36
N PRO A 175 11.03 -9.68 -5.02
CA PRO A 175 9.77 -9.36 -4.34
C PRO A 175 9.20 -8.01 -4.78
N ALA A 176 10.02 -6.97 -4.93
CA ALA A 176 9.59 -5.65 -5.39
C ALA A 176 9.05 -5.69 -6.82
N ILE A 177 9.70 -6.40 -7.74
CA ILE A 177 9.21 -6.62 -9.11
C ILE A 177 7.87 -7.35 -9.08
N ALA A 178 7.74 -8.43 -8.31
CA ALA A 178 6.50 -9.18 -8.19
C ALA A 178 5.35 -8.29 -7.69
N LEU A 179 5.60 -7.50 -6.65
CA LEU A 179 4.64 -6.58 -6.08
C LEU A 179 4.26 -5.45 -7.06
N ALA A 180 5.23 -4.98 -7.84
CA ALA A 180 5.04 -3.91 -8.82
C ALA A 180 4.29 -4.35 -10.08
N THR A 181 4.23 -5.63 -10.42
CA THR A 181 3.76 -6.13 -11.71
C THR A 181 2.36 -5.64 -12.08
N THR A 182 1.39 -5.83 -11.20
CA THR A 182 -0.01 -5.40 -11.44
C THR A 182 -0.16 -3.88 -11.53
N PRO A 183 0.35 -3.08 -10.59
CA PRO A 183 0.26 -1.63 -10.68
C PRO A 183 1.06 -1.04 -11.84
N LEU A 184 2.23 -1.59 -12.19
CA LEU A 184 3.00 -1.19 -13.37
C LEU A 184 2.14 -1.32 -14.64
N ALA A 185 1.52 -2.48 -14.80
CA ALA A 185 0.69 -2.78 -15.96
C ALA A 185 -0.55 -1.87 -16.04
N PHE A 186 -1.16 -1.55 -14.90
CA PHE A 186 -2.27 -0.60 -14.83
C PHE A 186 -1.81 0.82 -15.22
N ILE A 187 -0.68 1.29 -14.65
CA ILE A 187 -0.10 2.61 -14.97
C ILE A 187 0.27 2.69 -16.45
N ALA A 188 0.86 1.64 -17.02
CA ALA A 188 1.21 1.63 -18.43
C ALA A 188 -0.01 1.82 -19.35
N ARG A 189 -1.12 1.13 -19.07
CA ARG A 189 -2.36 1.29 -19.84
C ARG A 189 -2.99 2.67 -19.64
N LEU A 190 -3.05 3.15 -18.39
CA LEU A 190 -3.59 4.47 -18.06
C LEU A 190 -2.78 5.57 -18.75
N MET A 191 -1.44 5.48 -18.66
CA MET A 191 -0.54 6.44 -19.29
C MET A 191 -0.64 6.43 -20.81
N ARG A 192 -0.76 5.25 -21.44
CA ARG A 192 -0.97 5.12 -22.88
C ARG A 192 -2.27 5.81 -23.30
N SER A 193 -3.38 5.53 -22.65
CA SER A 193 -4.68 6.14 -22.98
C SER A 193 -4.62 7.66 -22.83
N SER A 194 -4.18 8.12 -21.67
CA SER A 194 -4.07 9.55 -21.37
C SER A 194 -3.12 10.28 -22.34
N MET A 195 -2.03 9.65 -22.76
CA MET A 195 -1.08 10.23 -23.70
C MET A 195 -1.69 10.34 -25.10
N LEU A 196 -2.49 9.37 -25.55
CA LEU A 196 -3.20 9.43 -26.84
C LEU A 196 -4.25 10.53 -26.84
N ASP A 197 -5.04 10.66 -25.76
CA ASP A 197 -6.05 11.72 -25.64
C ASP A 197 -5.40 13.10 -25.69
N VAL A 198 -4.31 13.28 -24.96
CA VAL A 198 -3.55 14.54 -24.95
C VAL A 198 -2.94 14.85 -26.30
N LEU A 199 -2.30 13.88 -26.96
CA LEU A 199 -1.64 14.10 -28.26
C LEU A 199 -2.62 14.41 -29.40
N SER A 200 -3.90 14.05 -29.26
CA SER A 200 -4.97 14.36 -30.22
C SER A 200 -5.60 15.75 -30.02
N SER A 201 -5.33 16.41 -28.88
CA SER A 201 -5.94 17.68 -28.49
C SER A 201 -5.52 18.87 -29.40
N ASP A 202 -6.39 19.92 -29.47
CA ASP A 202 -6.17 21.07 -30.34
C ASP A 202 -4.97 21.93 -29.93
N TYR A 203 -4.66 22.04 -28.67
CA TYR A 203 -3.46 22.77 -28.22
C TYR A 203 -2.15 22.10 -28.67
N ILE A 204 -2.15 20.75 -28.79
CA ILE A 204 -1.02 20.01 -29.37
C ILE A 204 -0.92 20.26 -30.90
N LYS A 205 -2.05 20.28 -31.62
CA LYS A 205 -2.08 20.66 -33.03
C LYS A 205 -1.53 22.07 -33.22
N THR A 206 -1.96 23.02 -32.40
CA THR A 206 -1.46 24.41 -32.42
C THR A 206 0.06 24.46 -32.14
N ALA A 207 0.56 23.70 -31.20
CA ALA A 207 2.00 23.63 -30.90
C ALA A 207 2.81 23.11 -32.12
N LYS A 208 2.29 22.09 -32.79
CA LYS A 208 2.89 21.56 -34.05
C LYS A 208 2.86 22.59 -35.18
N SER A 209 1.74 23.29 -35.36
CA SER A 209 1.59 24.35 -36.40
C SER A 209 2.54 25.53 -36.17
N LYS A 210 2.96 25.78 -34.90
CA LYS A 210 3.98 26.77 -34.55
C LYS A 210 5.42 26.27 -34.78
N GLY A 211 5.60 25.11 -35.42
CA GLY A 211 6.93 24.57 -35.76
C GLY A 211 7.69 23.93 -34.57
N MET A 212 7.03 23.65 -33.46
CA MET A 212 7.72 23.00 -32.36
C MET A 212 8.12 21.56 -32.70
N SER A 213 9.33 21.17 -32.32
CA SER A 213 9.82 19.82 -32.57
C SER A 213 8.96 18.76 -31.82
N GLN A 214 8.83 17.58 -32.41
CA GLN A 214 8.02 16.48 -31.87
C GLN A 214 8.46 16.12 -30.44
N ARG A 215 9.74 16.24 -30.11
CA ARG A 215 10.24 16.01 -28.74
C ARG A 215 9.67 17.02 -27.74
N ILE A 216 9.70 18.31 -28.07
CA ILE A 216 9.16 19.38 -27.21
C ILE A 216 7.64 19.18 -27.05
N VAL A 217 6.92 18.91 -28.12
CA VAL A 217 5.48 18.64 -28.07
C VAL A 217 5.18 17.46 -27.16
N THR A 218 5.91 16.35 -27.30
CA THR A 218 5.68 15.13 -26.51
C THR A 218 6.01 15.34 -25.02
N TYR A 219 7.22 15.80 -24.70
CA TYR A 219 7.67 15.81 -23.30
C TYR A 219 7.19 17.05 -22.53
N LYS A 220 7.19 18.24 -23.14
CA LYS A 220 6.80 19.46 -22.44
C LYS A 220 5.28 19.66 -22.39
N HIS A 221 4.58 19.37 -23.48
CA HIS A 221 3.14 19.60 -23.59
C HIS A 221 2.30 18.33 -23.44
N GLY A 222 2.78 17.18 -23.93
CA GLY A 222 2.09 15.90 -23.86
C GLY A 222 2.20 15.25 -22.48
N LEU A 223 3.42 14.91 -22.08
CA LEU A 223 3.68 14.13 -20.88
C LEU A 223 3.13 14.78 -19.60
N ARG A 224 3.34 16.09 -19.44
CA ARG A 224 2.88 16.82 -18.24
C ARG A 224 1.38 16.69 -18.00
N ASN A 225 0.57 16.80 -19.07
CA ASN A 225 -0.87 16.71 -18.93
C ASN A 225 -1.35 15.25 -18.86
N ALA A 226 -0.67 14.34 -19.56
CA ALA A 226 -1.00 12.93 -19.56
C ALA A 226 -0.67 12.24 -18.22
N LEU A 227 0.21 12.81 -17.39
CA LEU A 227 0.53 12.31 -16.07
C LEU A 227 -0.58 12.56 -15.03
N LEU A 228 -1.50 13.50 -15.25
CA LEU A 228 -2.51 13.85 -14.24
C LEU A 228 -3.36 12.66 -13.76
N PRO A 229 -3.90 11.78 -14.62
CA PRO A 229 -4.62 10.59 -14.18
C PRO A 229 -3.73 9.60 -13.43
N VAL A 230 -2.44 9.48 -13.81
CA VAL A 230 -1.48 8.61 -13.13
C VAL A 230 -1.22 9.12 -11.71
N ILE A 231 -1.01 10.42 -11.54
CA ILE A 231 -0.83 11.05 -10.22
C ILE A 231 -2.07 10.83 -9.34
N SER A 232 -3.27 10.93 -9.90
CA SER A 232 -4.51 10.64 -9.17
C SER A 232 -4.60 9.19 -8.70
N TYR A 233 -4.08 8.25 -9.49
CA TYR A 233 -4.03 6.83 -9.14
C TYR A 233 -2.96 6.51 -8.10
N MET A 234 -1.91 7.33 -7.98
CA MET A 234 -0.81 7.07 -7.04
C MET A 234 -1.27 7.01 -5.57
N GLY A 235 -2.31 7.74 -5.18
CA GLY A 235 -2.80 7.74 -3.81
C GLY A 235 -3.22 6.35 -3.32
N PRO A 236 -4.25 5.77 -3.91
CA PRO A 236 -4.68 4.41 -3.58
C PRO A 236 -3.57 3.36 -3.80
N LEU A 237 -2.72 3.56 -4.82
CA LEU A 237 -1.61 2.65 -5.12
C LEU A 237 -0.58 2.62 -3.99
N VAL A 238 -0.05 3.79 -3.61
CA VAL A 238 0.97 3.89 -2.57
C VAL A 238 0.43 3.36 -1.25
N ALA A 239 -0.79 3.74 -0.90
CA ALA A 239 -1.45 3.25 0.30
C ALA A 239 -1.58 1.72 0.30
N GLY A 240 -2.04 1.12 -0.79
CA GLY A 240 -2.21 -0.34 -0.91
C GLY A 240 -0.89 -1.12 -0.93
N ILE A 241 0.18 -0.53 -1.47
CA ILE A 241 1.50 -1.19 -1.52
C ILE A 241 2.23 -1.06 -0.18
N LEU A 242 2.19 0.12 0.47
CA LEU A 242 2.90 0.35 1.73
C LEU A 242 2.31 -0.42 2.91
N THR A 243 1.05 -0.85 2.83
CA THR A 243 0.46 -1.77 3.81
C THR A 243 1.01 -3.20 3.68
N GLY A 244 1.89 -3.44 2.69
CA GLY A 244 2.56 -4.71 2.48
C GLY A 244 1.72 -5.74 1.74
N SER A 245 2.41 -6.75 1.25
CA SER A 245 1.77 -7.96 0.70
C SER A 245 2.27 -9.15 1.49
N PHE A 246 1.51 -9.58 2.48
CA PHE A 246 1.91 -10.71 3.33
C PHE A 246 2.26 -11.96 2.50
N ILE A 247 1.55 -12.19 1.39
CA ILE A 247 1.82 -13.34 0.51
C ILE A 247 3.21 -13.24 -0.11
N ILE A 248 3.58 -12.06 -0.63
CA ILE A 248 4.90 -11.82 -1.21
C ILE A 248 5.98 -11.92 -0.13
N GLU A 249 5.74 -11.31 1.04
CA GLU A 249 6.66 -11.37 2.17
C GLU A 249 6.88 -12.82 2.63
N GLN A 250 5.83 -13.65 2.69
CA GLN A 250 5.94 -15.07 3.03
C GLN A 250 6.69 -15.89 1.97
N ILE A 251 6.40 -15.68 0.68
CA ILE A 251 7.08 -16.40 -0.41
C ILE A 251 8.60 -16.17 -0.36
N PHE A 252 9.02 -14.94 -0.09
CA PHE A 252 10.43 -14.57 -0.06
C PHE A 252 11.06 -14.60 1.35
N GLY A 253 10.32 -15.02 2.37
CA GLY A 253 10.81 -15.09 3.75
C GLY A 253 11.21 -13.72 4.33
N ILE A 254 10.51 -12.65 3.95
CA ILE A 254 10.75 -11.30 4.44
C ILE A 254 10.04 -11.12 5.78
N PRO A 255 10.75 -10.70 6.85
CA PRO A 255 10.14 -10.47 8.16
C PRO A 255 9.41 -9.13 8.22
N GLY A 256 8.49 -8.93 7.27
CA GLY A 256 7.70 -7.71 7.14
C GLY A 256 6.45 -7.71 8.03
N LEU A 257 5.86 -6.53 8.15
CA LEU A 257 4.68 -6.32 9.00
C LEU A 257 3.44 -7.05 8.47
N GLY A 258 3.32 -7.27 7.15
CA GLY A 258 2.25 -8.08 6.56
C GLY A 258 2.33 -9.54 6.98
N SER A 259 3.54 -10.10 7.06
CA SER A 259 3.78 -11.45 7.55
C SER A 259 3.44 -11.58 9.05
N GLU A 260 3.84 -10.60 9.87
CA GLU A 260 3.49 -10.56 11.30
C GLU A 260 1.97 -10.46 11.52
N PHE A 261 1.28 -9.64 10.73
CA PHE A 261 -0.18 -9.52 10.79
C PHE A 261 -0.88 -10.87 10.56
N VAL A 262 -0.49 -11.62 9.52
CA VAL A 262 -1.11 -12.92 9.24
C VAL A 262 -0.73 -13.97 10.27
N THR A 263 0.52 -13.95 10.73
CA THR A 263 0.98 -14.84 11.81
C THR A 263 0.19 -14.57 13.08
N SER A 264 -0.09 -13.30 13.42
CA SER A 264 -0.89 -12.95 14.59
C SER A 264 -2.34 -13.45 14.50
N ILE A 265 -2.95 -13.43 13.32
CA ILE A 265 -4.28 -14.00 13.10
C ILE A 265 -4.27 -15.52 13.35
N THR A 266 -3.29 -16.22 12.78
CA THR A 266 -3.14 -17.66 12.94
C THR A 266 -2.91 -18.04 14.41
N ASN A 267 -2.13 -17.24 15.12
CA ASN A 267 -1.81 -17.43 16.53
C ASN A 267 -2.89 -16.89 17.48
N ARG A 268 -3.91 -16.19 16.98
CA ARG A 268 -4.93 -15.50 17.80
C ARG A 268 -4.32 -14.45 18.75
N ASP A 269 -3.30 -13.76 18.31
CA ASP A 269 -2.69 -12.66 19.05
C ASP A 269 -3.48 -11.37 18.82
N TYR A 270 -4.54 -11.17 19.61
CA TYR A 270 -5.48 -10.09 19.40
C TYR A 270 -4.83 -8.71 19.56
N THR A 271 -3.89 -8.54 20.48
CA THR A 271 -3.20 -7.27 20.67
C THR A 271 -2.38 -6.89 19.44
N VAL A 272 -1.64 -7.87 18.87
CA VAL A 272 -0.87 -7.63 17.63
C VAL A 272 -1.81 -7.38 16.43
N ILE A 273 -2.93 -8.12 16.30
CA ILE A 273 -3.91 -7.88 15.24
C ILE A 273 -4.47 -6.45 15.33
N MET A 274 -4.89 -6.05 16.53
CA MET A 274 -5.49 -4.75 16.77
C MET A 274 -4.48 -3.60 16.54
N GLY A 275 -3.27 -3.73 17.09
CA GLY A 275 -2.21 -2.74 16.93
C GLY A 275 -1.74 -2.59 15.48
N THR A 276 -1.50 -3.69 14.78
CA THR A 276 -1.10 -3.66 13.36
C THR A 276 -2.20 -3.11 12.47
N THR A 277 -3.48 -3.41 12.74
CA THR A 277 -4.62 -2.87 11.99
C THR A 277 -4.70 -1.35 12.13
N VAL A 278 -4.57 -0.82 13.35
CA VAL A 278 -4.57 0.63 13.59
C VAL A 278 -3.36 1.27 12.93
N PHE A 279 -2.17 0.70 13.08
CA PHE A 279 -0.94 1.20 12.47
C PHE A 279 -1.04 1.26 10.94
N TYR A 280 -1.49 0.19 10.29
CA TYR A 280 -1.73 0.17 8.84
C TYR A 280 -2.75 1.23 8.41
N SER A 281 -3.81 1.42 9.19
CA SER A 281 -4.83 2.43 8.91
C SER A 281 -4.25 3.83 8.95
N VAL A 282 -3.39 4.12 9.90
CA VAL A 282 -2.67 5.40 9.98
C VAL A 282 -1.76 5.60 8.77
N ILE A 283 -0.94 4.61 8.41
CA ILE A 283 -0.05 4.66 7.23
C ILE A 283 -0.88 4.89 5.95
N LEU A 284 -1.98 4.17 5.78
CA LEU A 284 -2.89 4.32 4.64
C LEU A 284 -3.47 5.73 4.56
N LEU A 285 -4.04 6.23 5.65
CA LEU A 285 -4.68 7.54 5.69
C LEU A 285 -3.68 8.67 5.51
N VAL A 286 -2.48 8.56 6.09
CA VAL A 286 -1.38 9.51 5.90
C VAL A 286 -0.88 9.49 4.45
N SER A 287 -0.72 8.31 3.86
CA SER A 287 -0.31 8.18 2.46
C SER A 287 -1.31 8.83 1.50
N ILE A 288 -2.61 8.62 1.73
CA ILE A 288 -3.68 9.28 0.95
C ILE A 288 -3.59 10.80 1.13
N LEU A 289 -3.41 11.30 2.36
CA LEU A 289 -3.27 12.74 2.62
C LEU A 289 -2.07 13.34 1.88
N ILE A 290 -0.92 12.69 1.93
CA ILE A 290 0.29 13.14 1.22
C ILE A 290 0.02 13.25 -0.28
N VAL A 291 -0.60 12.25 -0.88
CA VAL A 291 -0.90 12.26 -2.31
C VAL A 291 -1.95 13.31 -2.67
N ASP A 292 -2.98 13.50 -1.83
CA ASP A 292 -3.96 14.58 -2.00
C ASP A 292 -3.29 15.98 -1.98
N LEU A 293 -2.29 16.16 -1.11
CA LEU A 293 -1.52 17.41 -1.05
C LEU A 293 -0.66 17.59 -2.32
N ILE A 294 0.03 16.54 -2.75
CA ILE A 294 0.81 16.56 -4.00
C ILE A 294 -0.09 16.87 -5.18
N TYR A 295 -1.26 16.22 -5.26
CA TYR A 295 -2.23 16.45 -6.34
C TYR A 295 -2.72 17.92 -6.35
N GLY A 296 -3.02 18.50 -5.18
CA GLY A 296 -3.38 19.91 -5.06
C GLY A 296 -2.29 20.90 -5.48
N ILE A 297 -1.01 20.48 -5.47
CA ILE A 297 0.13 21.28 -5.96
C ILE A 297 0.25 21.14 -7.50
N VAL A 298 0.09 19.93 -8.02
CA VAL A 298 0.27 19.62 -9.45
C VAL A 298 -0.88 20.13 -10.32
N ASP A 299 -2.12 20.04 -9.82
CA ASP A 299 -3.30 20.58 -10.52
C ASP A 299 -3.93 21.77 -9.77
N PRO A 300 -3.55 23.01 -10.14
CA PRO A 300 -4.11 24.20 -9.51
C PRO A 300 -5.61 24.43 -9.80
N ARG A 301 -6.22 23.69 -10.73
CA ARG A 301 -7.66 23.82 -11.09
C ARG A 301 -8.58 23.35 -9.95
N ILE A 302 -8.12 22.45 -9.12
CA ILE A 302 -8.87 21.98 -7.93
C ILE A 302 -9.14 23.13 -6.95
N LYS A 303 -8.25 24.14 -6.90
CA LYS A 303 -8.45 25.35 -6.08
C LYS A 303 -9.66 26.17 -6.49
N LEU A 304 -10.13 26.05 -7.73
CA LEU A 304 -11.26 26.82 -8.29
C LEU A 304 -12.61 26.14 -8.00
N VAL A 305 -12.67 24.82 -7.97
CA VAL A 305 -13.92 24.07 -7.68
C VAL A 305 -14.31 24.23 -6.21
N ALA A 306 -13.35 24.31 -5.30
CA ALA A 306 -13.60 24.56 -3.87
C ALA A 306 -14.13 25.99 -3.59
N LYS A 307 -13.98 26.95 -4.52
CA LYS A 307 -14.53 28.30 -4.42
C LYS A 307 -15.90 28.49 -5.11
N GLY A 308 -16.30 27.55 -5.98
CA GLY A 308 -17.52 27.66 -6.81
C GLY A 308 -18.74 26.90 -6.28
N GLY A 309 -18.64 26.17 -5.19
CA GLY A 309 -19.72 25.38 -4.59
C GLY A 309 -20.66 26.13 -3.64
N GLY A 310 -20.79 27.44 -3.81
CA GLY A 310 -21.71 28.28 -3.05
C GLY A 310 -22.53 29.15 -3.97
N LYS A 311 -23.50 28.58 -4.66
CA LYS A 311 -24.70 29.24 -5.17
C LYS A 311 -25.84 28.24 -5.15
#